data_05709fe510a32dace96cec86ad0706f1
#
_entry.id   05709fe510a32dace96cec86ad0706f1
#
_cell.length_a   1.000
_cell.length_b   1.000
_cell.length_c   1.000
_cell.angle_alpha   90.00
_cell.angle_beta   90.00
_cell.angle_gamma   90.00
#
_symmetry.space_group_name_H-M   'P 1'
#
loop_
_entity.id
_entity.type
_entity.pdbx_description
1 polymer ?
#
loop_
_entity_poly.entity_id
_entity_poly.type
_entity_poly.pdbx_seq_one_letter_code
_entity_poly.pdbx_strand_id
1 'polypeptide(L)'
;MLAIILLFIVLIIILSVLFNIRHFISLSFFITSVILCFTINLINIMTMTLPTGLFILIIISTIGLLVKHSHLFKIKKGTRFLNKMFRRLINGVLFIGIFIYLSTIPLSILNGMFLWIALILFSACYAFIIYLIFSSAFERAKTHKQYDMILILGAGIFNETVTPMLASRLDRALEIYKVQSHNCNILVSGGQGPDEPISEALAMKNYLIKCGVSSSSILMESQSSSTYENFLYSKSFINTSFENVPSILCVTSQFHILRALRFAQKLNIKVIGLGSSTPYHFLDKALLRDFLALIYQYKLLLTLYLVGVFIASIWILL
;
A
#
# COMPACT_ATOMS: atom_id res chain seq x y z
N MET A 1 -19.61 -23.86 -2.76
CA MET A 1 -19.89 -23.06 -3.97
C MET A 1 -19.53 -21.59 -3.78
N LEU A 2 -20.04 -20.88 -2.74
CA LEU A 2 -19.77 -19.45 -2.51
C LEU A 2 -18.27 -19.11 -2.45
N ALA A 3 -17.48 -19.82 -1.64
CA ALA A 3 -16.03 -19.59 -1.52
C ALA A 3 -15.28 -19.66 -2.86
N ILE A 4 -15.70 -20.55 -3.75
CA ILE A 4 -15.10 -20.69 -5.09
C ILE A 4 -15.40 -19.47 -5.95
N ILE A 5 -16.64 -18.97 -5.93
CA ILE A 5 -17.04 -17.76 -6.68
C ILE A 5 -16.23 -16.55 -6.18
N LEU A 6 -16.15 -16.37 -4.85
CA LEU A 6 -15.37 -15.29 -4.26
C LEU A 6 -13.87 -15.38 -4.62
N LEU A 7 -13.33 -16.60 -4.64
CA LEU A 7 -11.94 -16.84 -5.03
C LEU A 7 -11.68 -16.43 -6.49
N PHE A 8 -12.60 -16.76 -7.42
CA PHE A 8 -12.50 -16.33 -8.81
C PHE A 8 -12.51 -14.82 -8.96
N ILE A 9 -13.36 -14.12 -8.19
CA ILE A 9 -13.41 -12.65 -8.20
C ILE A 9 -12.06 -12.07 -7.76
N VAL A 10 -11.50 -12.58 -6.64
CA VAL A 10 -10.18 -12.13 -6.15
C VAL A 10 -9.09 -12.44 -7.17
N LEU A 11 -9.10 -13.61 -7.78
CA LEU A 11 -8.13 -14.01 -8.80
C LEU A 11 -8.16 -13.06 -10.01
N ILE A 12 -9.36 -12.71 -10.50
CA ILE A 12 -9.52 -11.75 -11.60
C ILE A 12 -8.94 -10.39 -11.22
N ILE A 13 -9.23 -9.88 -10.02
CA ILE A 13 -8.69 -8.60 -9.54
C ILE A 13 -7.16 -8.66 -9.48
N ILE A 14 -6.59 -9.70 -8.86
CA ILE A 14 -5.14 -9.85 -8.70
C ILE A 14 -4.44 -9.96 -10.06
N LEU A 15 -4.95 -10.78 -10.98
CA LEU A 15 -4.39 -10.88 -12.33
C LEU A 15 -4.46 -9.54 -13.06
N SER A 16 -5.61 -8.86 -13.00
CA SER A 16 -5.77 -7.54 -13.60
C SER A 16 -4.74 -6.51 -13.07
N VAL A 17 -4.47 -6.53 -11.77
CA VAL A 17 -3.46 -5.66 -11.14
C VAL A 17 -2.03 -6.08 -11.51
N LEU A 18 -1.75 -7.37 -11.59
CA LEU A 18 -0.44 -7.88 -12.04
C LEU A 18 -0.15 -7.47 -13.49
N PHE A 19 -1.15 -7.49 -14.38
CA PHE A 19 -1.06 -7.01 -15.76
C PHE A 19 -1.16 -5.48 -15.90
N ASN A 20 -1.18 -4.73 -14.77
CA ASN A 20 -1.26 -3.27 -14.73
C ASN A 20 -2.50 -2.68 -15.41
N ILE A 21 -3.64 -3.36 -15.37
CA ILE A 21 -4.92 -2.82 -15.84
C ILE A 21 -5.32 -1.69 -14.90
N ARG A 22 -5.19 -0.43 -15.36
CA ARG A 22 -5.30 0.80 -14.54
C ARG A 22 -6.59 0.88 -13.72
N HIS A 23 -7.71 0.43 -14.30
CA HIS A 23 -9.02 0.48 -13.62
C HIS A 23 -9.02 -0.28 -12.27
N PHE A 24 -8.30 -1.39 -12.17
CA PHE A 24 -8.22 -2.21 -10.95
C PHE A 24 -7.18 -1.70 -9.95
N ILE A 25 -6.32 -0.74 -10.32
CA ILE A 25 -5.27 -0.20 -9.43
C ILE A 25 -5.88 0.92 -8.59
N SER A 26 -6.58 0.56 -7.54
CA SER A 26 -7.22 1.51 -6.60
C SER A 26 -7.24 0.97 -5.16
N LEU A 27 -7.43 1.88 -4.20
CA LEU A 27 -7.62 1.51 -2.80
C LEU A 27 -8.86 0.63 -2.60
N SER A 28 -9.94 0.90 -3.34
CA SER A 28 -11.19 0.13 -3.23
C SER A 28 -10.98 -1.32 -3.63
N PHE A 29 -10.35 -1.60 -4.77
CA PHE A 29 -10.06 -2.97 -5.19
C PHE A 29 -9.08 -3.69 -4.26
N PHE A 30 -8.11 -2.97 -3.67
CA PHE A 30 -7.24 -3.52 -2.63
C PHE A 30 -8.06 -3.99 -1.42
N ILE A 31 -8.90 -3.12 -0.86
CA ILE A 31 -9.73 -3.43 0.31
C ILE A 31 -10.69 -4.57 0.00
N THR A 32 -11.37 -4.52 -1.15
CA THR A 32 -12.27 -5.59 -1.60
C THR A 32 -11.55 -6.94 -1.66
N SER A 33 -10.35 -6.99 -2.23
CA SER A 33 -9.56 -8.22 -2.31
C SER A 33 -9.24 -8.79 -0.93
N VAL A 34 -8.84 -7.93 0.02
CA VAL A 34 -8.53 -8.35 1.40
C VAL A 34 -9.78 -8.83 2.13
N ILE A 35 -10.90 -8.11 2.03
CA ILE A 35 -12.17 -8.50 2.65
C ILE A 35 -12.66 -9.84 2.09
N LEU A 36 -12.64 -10.03 0.77
CA LEU A 36 -13.05 -11.29 0.15
C LEU A 36 -12.18 -12.46 0.62
N CYS A 37 -10.86 -12.28 0.71
CA CYS A 37 -9.97 -13.32 1.25
C CYS A 37 -10.28 -13.63 2.73
N PHE A 38 -10.57 -12.62 3.55
CA PHE A 38 -11.00 -12.82 4.94
C PHE A 38 -12.32 -13.59 5.02
N THR A 39 -13.29 -13.26 4.17
CA THR A 39 -14.57 -13.97 4.08
C THR A 39 -14.38 -15.42 3.64
N ILE A 40 -13.56 -15.68 2.62
CA ILE A 40 -13.24 -17.05 2.17
C ILE A 40 -12.60 -17.85 3.31
N ASN A 41 -11.67 -17.24 4.05
CA ASN A 41 -11.03 -17.91 5.19
C ASN A 41 -12.05 -18.28 6.27
N LEU A 42 -12.96 -17.36 6.64
CA LEU A 42 -14.03 -17.64 7.59
C LEU A 42 -14.97 -18.77 7.12
N ILE A 43 -15.36 -18.77 5.83
CA ILE A 43 -16.18 -19.84 5.25
C ILE A 43 -15.45 -21.19 5.38
N ASN A 44 -14.16 -21.25 5.03
CA ASN A 44 -13.38 -22.47 5.11
C ASN A 44 -13.29 -22.98 6.56
N ILE A 45 -13.10 -22.09 7.53
CA ILE A 45 -13.10 -22.43 8.95
C ILE A 45 -14.46 -23.03 9.35
N MET A 46 -15.56 -22.33 9.04
CA MET A 46 -16.92 -22.80 9.44
C MET A 46 -17.35 -24.09 8.75
N THR A 47 -16.84 -24.38 7.56
CA THR A 47 -17.12 -25.62 6.80
C THR A 47 -16.08 -26.72 7.07
N MET A 48 -15.13 -26.49 7.98
CA MET A 48 -14.00 -27.42 8.28
C MET A 48 -13.22 -27.83 7.03
N THR A 49 -13.14 -26.96 6.03
CA THR A 49 -12.41 -27.23 4.79
C THR A 49 -11.05 -26.56 4.78
N LEU A 50 -10.05 -27.22 4.20
CA LEU A 50 -8.74 -26.61 4.03
C LEU A 50 -8.82 -25.41 3.09
N PRO A 51 -8.12 -24.31 3.38
CA PRO A 51 -8.12 -23.08 2.55
C PRO A 51 -7.23 -23.24 1.30
N THR A 52 -7.37 -24.37 0.59
CA THR A 52 -6.55 -24.73 -0.59
C THR A 52 -6.60 -23.66 -1.68
N GLY A 53 -7.76 -23.05 -1.92
CA GLY A 53 -7.92 -21.97 -2.87
C GLY A 53 -7.09 -20.73 -2.53
N LEU A 54 -7.02 -20.35 -1.24
CA LEU A 54 -6.17 -19.24 -0.77
C LEU A 54 -4.68 -19.59 -0.88
N PHE A 55 -4.27 -20.84 -0.61
CA PHE A 55 -2.89 -21.29 -0.85
C PHE A 55 -2.50 -21.18 -2.33
N ILE A 56 -3.36 -21.63 -3.23
CA ILE A 56 -3.13 -21.49 -4.68
C ILE A 56 -3.04 -20.02 -5.08
N LEU A 57 -3.91 -19.17 -4.54
CA LEU A 57 -3.89 -17.73 -4.78
C LEU A 57 -2.57 -17.08 -4.33
N ILE A 58 -2.04 -17.46 -3.15
CA ILE A 58 -0.74 -17.01 -2.64
C ILE A 58 0.39 -17.41 -3.60
N ILE A 59 0.39 -18.67 -4.07
CA ILE A 59 1.41 -19.18 -4.99
C ILE A 59 1.36 -18.41 -6.31
N ILE A 60 0.19 -18.29 -6.95
CA ILE A 60 0.01 -17.54 -8.20
C ILE A 60 0.45 -16.09 -8.03
N SER A 61 0.04 -15.44 -6.94
CA SER A 61 0.38 -14.05 -6.61
C SER A 61 1.89 -13.86 -6.44
N THR A 62 2.55 -14.77 -5.73
CA THR A 62 3.99 -14.72 -5.49
C THR A 62 4.77 -14.95 -6.79
N ILE A 63 4.39 -15.94 -7.59
CA ILE A 63 5.00 -16.20 -8.90
C ILE A 63 4.80 -14.98 -9.82
N GLY A 64 3.58 -14.42 -9.88
CA GLY A 64 3.28 -13.24 -10.67
C GLY A 64 4.16 -12.03 -10.29
N LEU A 65 4.36 -11.80 -9.00
CA LEU A 65 5.27 -10.75 -8.51
C LEU A 65 6.72 -11.01 -8.91
N LEU A 66 7.21 -12.26 -8.79
CA LEU A 66 8.57 -12.62 -9.16
C LEU A 66 8.82 -12.47 -10.65
N VAL A 67 7.90 -12.89 -11.49
CA VAL A 67 7.96 -12.70 -12.94
C VAL A 67 7.98 -11.21 -13.28
N LYS A 68 7.07 -10.43 -12.69
CA LYS A 68 6.97 -8.98 -12.88
C LYS A 68 8.25 -8.25 -12.49
N HIS A 69 8.95 -8.72 -11.46
CA HIS A 69 10.18 -8.14 -10.92
C HIS A 69 11.43 -9.00 -11.22
N SER A 70 11.41 -9.82 -12.26
CA SER A 70 12.52 -10.72 -12.63
C SER A 70 13.86 -9.99 -12.82
N HIS A 71 13.85 -8.71 -13.22
CA HIS A 71 15.05 -7.88 -13.31
C HIS A 71 15.81 -7.75 -11.98
N LEU A 72 15.14 -7.92 -10.82
CA LEU A 72 15.78 -7.87 -9.50
C LEU A 72 16.81 -8.97 -9.29
N PHE A 73 16.64 -10.12 -9.95
CA PHE A 73 17.62 -11.21 -9.88
C PHE A 73 18.96 -10.83 -10.55
N LYS A 74 18.96 -9.86 -11.47
CA LYS A 74 20.16 -9.39 -12.19
C LYS A 74 20.93 -8.30 -11.42
N ILE A 75 20.36 -7.75 -10.35
CA ILE A 75 20.91 -6.62 -9.58
C ILE A 75 21.26 -7.08 -8.17
N LYS A 76 22.53 -6.96 -7.73
CA LYS A 76 22.99 -7.38 -6.39
C LYS A 76 22.14 -6.83 -5.24
N LYS A 77 21.70 -5.56 -5.32
CA LYS A 77 20.80 -4.95 -4.32
C LYS A 77 19.40 -5.55 -4.39
N GLY A 78 18.91 -5.85 -5.59
CA GLY A 78 17.60 -6.50 -5.82
C GLY A 78 17.58 -7.93 -5.29
N THR A 79 18.58 -8.75 -5.59
CA THR A 79 18.70 -10.12 -5.08
C THR A 79 18.75 -10.13 -3.54
N ARG A 80 19.49 -9.20 -2.93
CA ARG A 80 19.53 -9.06 -1.46
C ARG A 80 18.17 -8.69 -0.87
N PHE A 81 17.41 -7.83 -1.54
CA PHE A 81 16.03 -7.49 -1.16
C PHE A 81 15.11 -8.72 -1.25
N LEU A 82 15.13 -9.44 -2.37
CA LEU A 82 14.34 -10.67 -2.57
C LEU A 82 14.66 -11.72 -1.50
N ASN A 83 15.92 -11.97 -1.21
CA ASN A 83 16.34 -12.93 -0.18
C ASN A 83 15.81 -12.56 1.22
N LYS A 84 15.76 -11.27 1.56
CA LYS A 84 15.16 -10.82 2.82
C LYS A 84 13.64 -11.06 2.84
N MET A 85 12.95 -10.80 1.72
CA MET A 85 11.51 -11.03 1.61
C MET A 85 11.18 -12.52 1.67
N PHE A 86 11.92 -13.37 0.96
CA PHE A 86 11.76 -14.83 1.02
C PHE A 86 11.98 -15.37 2.44
N ARG A 87 13.04 -14.93 3.12
CA ARG A 87 13.30 -15.36 4.49
C ARG A 87 12.15 -14.99 5.44
N ARG A 88 11.55 -13.80 5.29
CA ARG A 88 10.36 -13.42 6.08
C ARG A 88 9.17 -14.30 5.78
N LEU A 89 8.93 -14.60 4.50
CA LEU A 89 7.85 -15.49 4.08
C LEU A 89 8.05 -16.91 4.65
N ILE A 90 9.25 -17.47 4.52
CA ILE A 90 9.60 -18.79 5.07
C ILE A 90 9.39 -18.81 6.59
N ASN A 91 9.88 -17.81 7.31
CA ASN A 91 9.66 -17.71 8.75
C ASN A 91 8.17 -17.64 9.09
N GLY A 92 7.37 -16.86 8.34
CA GLY A 92 5.92 -16.82 8.51
C GLY A 92 5.26 -18.18 8.33
N VAL A 93 5.62 -18.92 7.27
CA VAL A 93 5.11 -20.28 7.01
C VAL A 93 5.53 -21.25 8.11
N LEU A 94 6.78 -21.18 8.60
CA LEU A 94 7.24 -22.01 9.72
C LEU A 94 6.46 -21.72 11.00
N PHE A 95 6.22 -20.45 11.34
CA PHE A 95 5.40 -20.09 12.50
C PHE A 95 3.96 -20.60 12.36
N ILE A 96 3.34 -20.47 11.19
CA ILE A 96 2.01 -21.02 10.92
C ILE A 96 2.03 -22.54 11.16
N GLY A 97 3.02 -23.27 10.62
CA GLY A 97 3.16 -24.71 10.80
C GLY A 97 3.32 -25.10 12.27
N ILE A 98 4.13 -24.37 13.03
CA ILE A 98 4.30 -24.59 14.48
C ILE A 98 2.96 -24.43 15.22
N PHE A 99 2.22 -23.35 14.97
CA PHE A 99 0.94 -23.13 15.66
C PHE A 99 -0.15 -24.11 15.23
N ILE A 100 -0.17 -24.56 13.97
CA ILE A 100 -1.04 -25.66 13.54
C ILE A 100 -0.67 -26.95 14.29
N TYR A 101 0.62 -27.31 14.39
CA TYR A 101 1.06 -28.48 15.14
C TYR A 101 0.66 -28.37 16.61
N LEU A 102 0.91 -27.22 17.27
CA LEU A 102 0.51 -27.01 18.66
C LEU A 102 -1.01 -27.11 18.85
N SER A 103 -1.81 -26.77 17.86
CA SER A 103 -3.27 -26.92 17.93
C SER A 103 -3.76 -28.37 17.89
N THR A 104 -2.90 -29.35 17.58
CA THR A 104 -3.23 -30.78 17.59
C THR A 104 -2.96 -31.44 18.95
N ILE A 105 -2.23 -30.77 19.86
CA ILE A 105 -1.94 -31.27 21.19
C ILE A 105 -3.23 -31.20 22.06
N PRO A 106 -3.69 -32.25 22.74
CA PRO A 106 -4.98 -32.27 23.44
C PRO A 106 -4.97 -31.44 24.75
N LEU A 107 -4.99 -30.12 24.63
CA LEU A 107 -4.93 -29.14 25.72
C LEU A 107 -6.17 -28.22 25.75
N SER A 108 -7.36 -28.75 25.45
CA SER A 108 -8.63 -28.01 25.55
C SER A 108 -8.62 -26.62 24.89
N ILE A 109 -8.83 -25.55 25.68
CA ILE A 109 -8.93 -24.16 25.22
C ILE A 109 -7.65 -23.70 24.51
N LEU A 110 -6.46 -24.18 24.86
CA LEU A 110 -5.20 -23.80 24.25
C LEU A 110 -5.12 -24.20 22.78
N ASN A 111 -5.77 -25.29 22.39
CA ASN A 111 -5.82 -25.72 20.97
C ASN A 111 -6.50 -24.66 20.09
N GLY A 112 -7.65 -24.14 20.57
CA GLY A 112 -8.36 -23.07 19.87
C GLY A 112 -7.53 -21.80 19.74
N MET A 113 -6.78 -21.44 20.79
CA MET A 113 -5.88 -20.28 20.75
C MET A 113 -4.73 -20.48 19.76
N PHE A 114 -4.11 -21.66 19.71
CA PHE A 114 -3.05 -21.95 18.76
C PHE A 114 -3.57 -21.96 17.32
N LEU A 115 -4.73 -22.55 17.08
CA LEU A 115 -5.39 -22.50 15.77
C LEU A 115 -5.72 -21.07 15.36
N TRP A 116 -6.26 -20.27 16.28
CA TRP A 116 -6.54 -18.86 16.06
C TRP A 116 -5.30 -18.07 15.64
N ILE A 117 -4.17 -18.24 16.34
CA ILE A 117 -2.90 -17.59 15.99
C ILE A 117 -2.44 -18.01 14.60
N ALA A 118 -2.49 -19.32 14.27
CA ALA A 118 -2.13 -19.81 12.94
C ALA A 118 -2.97 -19.16 11.82
N LEU A 119 -4.28 -19.08 12.03
CA LEU A 119 -5.21 -18.49 11.06
C LEU A 119 -4.99 -16.98 10.88
N ILE A 120 -4.65 -16.24 11.94
CA ILE A 120 -4.28 -14.83 11.87
C ILE A 120 -2.98 -14.65 11.08
N LEU A 121 -1.94 -15.43 11.39
CA LEU A 121 -0.68 -15.38 10.66
C LEU A 121 -0.87 -15.71 9.19
N PHE A 122 -1.67 -16.71 8.86
CA PHE A 122 -2.04 -17.03 7.48
C PHE A 122 -2.73 -15.87 6.79
N SER A 123 -3.71 -15.26 7.49
CA SER A 123 -4.43 -14.08 6.98
C SER A 123 -3.51 -12.88 6.73
N ALA A 124 -2.56 -12.64 7.63
CA ALA A 124 -1.56 -11.60 7.48
C ALA A 124 -0.66 -11.85 6.26
N CYS A 125 -0.28 -13.11 6.00
CA CYS A 125 0.55 -13.46 4.85
C CYS A 125 -0.14 -13.12 3.51
N TYR A 126 -1.38 -13.56 3.28
CA TYR A 126 -2.04 -13.24 2.01
C TYR A 126 -2.39 -11.76 1.90
N ALA A 127 -2.81 -11.10 2.98
CA ALA A 127 -3.07 -9.67 2.97
C ALA A 127 -1.80 -8.87 2.62
N PHE A 128 -0.64 -9.27 3.15
CA PHE A 128 0.64 -8.65 2.82
C PHE A 128 1.05 -8.89 1.36
N ILE A 129 0.83 -10.10 0.81
CA ILE A 129 1.11 -10.39 -0.60
C ILE A 129 0.22 -9.53 -1.52
N ILE A 130 -1.07 -9.40 -1.21
CA ILE A 130 -1.98 -8.50 -1.95
C ILE A 130 -1.48 -7.06 -1.87
N TYR A 131 -1.05 -6.60 -0.68
CA TYR A 131 -0.46 -5.27 -0.51
C TYR A 131 0.78 -5.06 -1.38
N LEU A 132 1.67 -6.06 -1.49
CA LEU A 132 2.85 -5.99 -2.37
C LEU A 132 2.46 -5.86 -3.85
N ILE A 133 1.45 -6.61 -4.30
CA ILE A 133 0.94 -6.56 -5.68
C ILE A 133 0.43 -5.15 -6.01
N PHE A 134 -0.41 -4.58 -5.15
CA PHE A 134 -0.96 -3.24 -5.37
C PHE A 134 0.11 -2.15 -5.27
N SER A 135 1.00 -2.22 -4.27
CA SER A 135 2.13 -1.30 -4.13
C SER A 135 2.99 -1.26 -5.40
N SER A 136 3.35 -2.45 -5.92
CA SER A 136 4.08 -2.59 -7.18
C SER A 136 3.31 -2.07 -8.40
N ALA A 137 1.98 -2.26 -8.42
CA ALA A 137 1.17 -1.79 -9.53
C ALA A 137 1.06 -0.27 -9.57
N PHE A 138 0.93 0.39 -8.42
CA PHE A 138 0.94 1.86 -8.33
C PHE A 138 2.26 2.48 -8.82
N GLU A 139 3.40 1.83 -8.58
CA GLU A 139 4.71 2.27 -9.09
C GLU A 139 4.74 2.26 -10.63
N ARG A 140 4.23 1.18 -11.24
CA ARG A 140 4.27 0.96 -12.68
C ARG A 140 3.07 1.53 -13.43
N ALA A 141 2.11 2.09 -12.71
CA ALA A 141 0.91 2.65 -13.31
C ALA A 141 1.28 3.77 -14.29
N LYS A 142 0.71 3.69 -15.50
CA LYS A 142 0.77 4.76 -16.50
C LYS A 142 -0.53 5.54 -16.49
N THR A 143 -0.47 6.82 -16.75
CA THR A 143 -1.65 7.67 -16.91
C THR A 143 -1.43 8.63 -18.06
N HIS A 144 -2.45 8.79 -18.89
CA HIS A 144 -2.51 9.77 -19.97
C HIS A 144 -3.62 10.80 -19.71
N LYS A 145 -4.21 10.76 -18.49
CA LYS A 145 -5.23 11.73 -18.10
C LYS A 145 -4.63 13.10 -17.90
N GLN A 146 -5.44 14.12 -18.16
CA GLN A 146 -5.15 15.48 -17.76
C GLN A 146 -5.58 15.67 -16.31
N TYR A 147 -4.77 16.41 -15.56
CA TYR A 147 -4.97 16.71 -14.15
C TYR A 147 -4.92 18.21 -13.93
N ASP A 148 -5.82 18.70 -13.10
CA ASP A 148 -5.84 20.10 -12.69
C ASP A 148 -4.75 20.36 -11.64
N MET A 149 -4.43 19.34 -10.82
CA MET A 149 -3.42 19.45 -9.79
C MET A 149 -2.63 18.13 -9.61
N ILE A 150 -1.32 18.26 -9.36
CA ILE A 150 -0.44 17.18 -8.92
C ILE A 150 -0.04 17.46 -7.47
N LEU A 151 -0.56 16.68 -6.52
CA LEU A 151 -0.21 16.74 -5.10
C LEU A 151 0.97 15.81 -4.83
N ILE A 152 2.10 16.36 -4.35
CA ILE A 152 3.30 15.59 -4.00
C ILE A 152 3.49 15.61 -2.48
N LEU A 153 3.55 14.41 -1.87
CA LEU A 153 3.74 14.29 -0.43
C LEU A 153 5.22 14.21 -0.07
N GLY A 154 5.62 14.88 1.00
CA GLY A 154 6.97 14.87 1.56
C GLY A 154 7.44 13.50 2.07
N ALA A 155 8.74 13.35 2.30
CA ALA A 155 9.38 12.08 2.72
C ALA A 155 10.57 12.26 3.67
N GLY A 156 10.69 13.40 4.29
CA GLY A 156 11.83 13.76 5.14
C GLY A 156 13.03 14.27 4.35
N ILE A 157 13.71 15.25 4.94
CA ILE A 157 14.98 15.80 4.46
C ILE A 157 15.99 15.78 5.62
N PHE A 158 17.30 15.83 5.31
CA PHE A 158 18.36 15.91 6.32
C PHE A 158 19.15 17.22 6.22
N ASN A 159 19.06 17.86 5.08
CA ASN A 159 19.66 19.17 4.76
C ASN A 159 18.68 19.95 3.87
N GLU A 160 19.08 21.08 3.36
CA GLU A 160 18.24 21.91 2.48
C GLU A 160 17.92 21.29 1.12
N THR A 161 18.44 20.09 0.85
CA THR A 161 18.23 19.39 -0.43
C THR A 161 17.32 18.17 -0.26
N VAL A 162 16.61 17.84 -1.31
CA VAL A 162 15.74 16.67 -1.33
C VAL A 162 16.54 15.37 -1.22
N THR A 163 16.06 14.44 -0.39
CA THR A 163 16.62 13.08 -0.32
C THR A 163 16.38 12.30 -1.64
N PRO A 164 17.15 11.25 -1.95
CA PRO A 164 16.91 10.43 -3.14
C PRO A 164 15.49 9.86 -3.23
N MET A 165 14.86 9.58 -2.08
CA MET A 165 13.48 9.12 -2.02
C MET A 165 12.50 10.22 -2.40
N LEU A 166 12.73 11.44 -1.91
CA LEU A 166 11.90 12.60 -2.22
C LEU A 166 12.11 13.05 -3.68
N ALA A 167 13.36 13.04 -4.17
CA ALA A 167 13.67 13.29 -5.58
C ALA A 167 12.91 12.35 -6.52
N SER A 168 12.88 11.03 -6.20
CA SER A 168 12.11 10.07 -7.00
C SER A 168 10.61 10.38 -7.09
N ARG A 169 10.01 10.97 -6.05
CA ARG A 169 8.61 11.44 -6.09
C ARG A 169 8.46 12.65 -7.01
N LEU A 170 9.37 13.60 -6.90
CA LEU A 170 9.37 14.82 -7.71
C LEU A 170 9.60 14.51 -9.19
N ASP A 171 10.57 13.64 -9.50
CA ASP A 171 10.85 13.19 -10.87
C ASP A 171 9.63 12.49 -11.47
N ARG A 172 8.97 11.62 -10.69
CA ARG A 172 7.76 10.94 -11.12
C ARG A 172 6.59 11.90 -11.38
N ALA A 173 6.47 12.95 -10.58
CA ALA A 173 5.50 14.03 -10.81
C ALA A 173 5.84 14.85 -12.04
N LEU A 174 7.12 15.17 -12.24
CA LEU A 174 7.60 15.92 -13.42
C LEU A 174 7.37 15.18 -14.74
N GLU A 175 7.51 13.84 -14.77
CA GLU A 175 7.16 13.02 -15.94
C GLU A 175 5.71 13.27 -16.39
N ILE A 176 4.78 13.36 -15.42
CA ILE A 176 3.36 13.60 -15.72
C ILE A 176 3.11 15.08 -16.02
N TYR A 177 3.71 15.99 -15.26
CA TYR A 177 3.54 17.43 -15.44
C TYR A 177 3.92 17.89 -16.85
N LYS A 178 5.04 17.38 -17.39
CA LYS A 178 5.55 17.74 -18.73
C LYS A 178 4.61 17.35 -19.89
N VAL A 179 3.69 16.41 -19.67
CA VAL A 179 2.73 15.98 -20.70
C VAL A 179 1.32 16.55 -20.49
N GLN A 180 1.15 17.45 -19.51
CA GLN A 180 -0.11 18.17 -19.34
C GLN A 180 -0.22 19.28 -20.40
N SER A 181 -1.39 19.39 -21.04
CA SER A 181 -1.65 20.35 -22.11
C SER A 181 -2.27 21.66 -21.62
N HIS A 182 -2.67 21.77 -20.36
CA HIS A 182 -3.24 22.97 -19.75
C HIS A 182 -2.59 23.28 -18.40
N ASN A 183 -2.96 24.41 -17.80
CA ASN A 183 -2.42 24.91 -16.54
C ASN A 183 -2.67 23.90 -15.40
N CYS A 184 -1.74 22.96 -15.23
CA CYS A 184 -1.71 22.04 -14.11
C CYS A 184 -0.89 22.65 -12.99
N ASN A 185 -1.45 22.78 -11.80
CA ASN A 185 -0.72 23.23 -10.62
C ASN A 185 -0.04 22.05 -9.91
N ILE A 186 1.14 22.30 -9.36
CA ILE A 186 1.82 21.36 -8.47
C ILE A 186 1.65 21.85 -7.04
N LEU A 187 1.02 21.05 -6.17
CA LEU A 187 0.97 21.29 -4.74
C LEU A 187 1.97 20.38 -4.04
N VAL A 188 3.02 20.96 -3.45
CA VAL A 188 3.97 20.25 -2.61
C VAL A 188 3.55 20.37 -1.15
N SER A 189 3.45 19.24 -0.43
CA SER A 189 2.98 19.23 0.96
C SER A 189 3.94 18.46 1.85
N GLY A 190 4.47 19.15 2.87
CA GLY A 190 5.38 18.63 3.87
C GLY A 190 5.95 19.74 4.72
N GLY A 191 5.73 19.64 6.03
CA GLY A 191 6.20 20.64 7.00
C GLY A 191 7.70 20.54 7.28
N GLN A 192 8.12 21.11 8.39
CA GLN A 192 9.49 21.07 8.87
C GLN A 192 9.57 20.16 10.09
N GLY A 193 10.31 19.07 9.99
CA GLY A 193 10.60 18.20 11.11
C GLY A 193 11.56 18.86 12.13
N PRO A 194 11.65 18.33 13.37
CA PRO A 194 12.51 18.91 14.41
C PRO A 194 13.99 19.03 14.03
N ASP A 195 14.48 18.08 13.24
CA ASP A 195 15.88 18.00 12.80
C ASP A 195 16.09 18.52 11.37
N GLU A 196 15.08 19.15 10.79
CA GLU A 196 15.12 19.64 9.40
C GLU A 196 15.42 21.13 9.36
N PRO A 197 16.38 21.61 8.52
CA PRO A 197 16.76 23.02 8.46
C PRO A 197 15.69 23.91 7.81
N ILE A 198 14.89 23.35 6.90
CA ILE A 198 13.78 24.00 6.20
C ILE A 198 12.60 23.04 6.09
N SER A 199 11.41 23.51 5.66
CA SER A 199 10.29 22.62 5.39
C SER A 199 10.57 21.74 4.17
N GLU A 200 10.05 20.50 4.20
CA GLU A 200 10.11 19.59 3.05
C GLU A 200 9.47 20.24 1.80
N ALA A 201 8.38 20.98 1.97
CA ALA A 201 7.70 21.70 0.89
C ALA A 201 8.60 22.74 0.22
N LEU A 202 9.42 23.47 1.01
CA LEU A 202 10.37 24.44 0.45
C LEU A 202 11.49 23.74 -0.32
N ALA A 203 12.04 22.65 0.21
CA ALA A 203 13.04 21.84 -0.48
C ALA A 203 12.51 21.28 -1.81
N MET A 204 11.25 20.78 -1.81
CA MET A 204 10.56 20.28 -3.01
C MET A 204 10.35 21.40 -4.04
N LYS A 205 9.90 22.58 -3.61
CA LYS A 205 9.71 23.75 -4.49
C LYS A 205 11.02 24.15 -5.15
N ASN A 206 12.09 24.26 -4.37
CA ASN A 206 13.42 24.62 -4.89
C ASN A 206 13.92 23.59 -5.93
N TYR A 207 13.68 22.31 -5.70
CA TYR A 207 14.01 21.24 -6.64
C TYR A 207 13.23 21.40 -7.97
N LEU A 208 11.91 21.60 -7.89
CA LEU A 208 11.05 21.76 -9.07
C LEU A 208 11.42 22.99 -9.91
N ILE A 209 11.74 24.11 -9.26
CA ILE A 209 12.20 25.32 -9.95
C ILE A 209 13.53 25.04 -10.70
N LYS A 210 14.49 24.34 -10.06
CA LYS A 210 15.73 23.93 -10.73
C LYS A 210 15.49 23.01 -11.92
N CYS A 211 14.39 22.24 -11.91
CA CYS A 211 13.96 21.38 -13.02
C CYS A 211 13.12 22.13 -14.10
N GLY A 212 12.98 23.46 -14.00
CA GLY A 212 12.32 24.30 -15.01
C GLY A 212 10.82 24.51 -14.81
N VAL A 213 10.25 24.15 -13.64
CA VAL A 213 8.85 24.46 -13.33
C VAL A 213 8.73 25.91 -12.87
N SER A 214 7.76 26.66 -13.42
CA SER A 214 7.51 28.05 -12.98
C SER A 214 7.11 28.10 -11.51
N SER A 215 7.69 29.04 -10.76
CA SER A 215 7.35 29.26 -9.34
C SER A 215 5.86 29.58 -9.15
N SER A 216 5.21 30.20 -10.14
CA SER A 216 3.76 30.51 -10.11
C SER A 216 2.87 29.28 -10.20
N SER A 217 3.37 28.18 -10.77
CA SER A 217 2.65 26.91 -10.89
C SER A 217 2.83 26.00 -9.68
N ILE A 218 3.62 26.43 -8.66
CA ILE A 218 3.95 25.62 -7.48
C ILE A 218 3.29 26.22 -6.24
N LEU A 219 2.29 25.55 -5.73
CA LEU A 219 1.68 25.82 -4.43
C LEU A 219 2.44 25.06 -3.32
N MET A 220 2.56 25.65 -2.13
CA MET A 220 3.35 25.09 -1.05
C MET A 220 2.54 25.01 0.24
N GLU A 221 2.38 23.80 0.77
CA GLU A 221 1.87 23.52 2.11
C GLU A 221 3.06 23.09 2.98
N SER A 222 3.38 23.83 4.03
CA SER A 222 4.60 23.68 4.85
C SER A 222 4.36 23.54 6.34
N GLN A 223 3.12 23.28 6.78
CA GLN A 223 2.78 23.22 8.21
C GLN A 223 2.50 21.81 8.72
N SER A 224 2.34 20.85 7.83
CA SER A 224 2.00 19.46 8.18
C SER A 224 3.15 18.73 8.88
N SER A 225 2.83 17.98 9.92
CA SER A 225 3.76 17.08 10.64
C SER A 225 3.46 15.60 10.43
N SER A 226 2.39 15.28 9.71
CA SER A 226 1.94 13.92 9.44
C SER A 226 1.27 13.79 8.07
N THR A 227 1.21 12.55 7.55
CA THR A 227 0.50 12.30 6.27
C THR A 227 -0.98 12.69 6.33
N TYR A 228 -1.63 12.60 7.49
CA TYR A 228 -3.00 13.05 7.65
C TYR A 228 -3.10 14.57 7.49
N GLU A 229 -2.19 15.30 8.13
CA GLU A 229 -2.12 16.76 8.04
C GLU A 229 -1.71 17.24 6.65
N ASN A 230 -0.84 16.50 5.94
CA ASN A 230 -0.55 16.80 4.54
C ASN A 230 -1.86 16.94 3.72
N PHE A 231 -2.77 15.98 3.85
CA PHE A 231 -4.06 16.05 3.17
C PHE A 231 -5.01 17.09 3.78
N LEU A 232 -5.05 17.20 5.11
CA LEU A 232 -5.93 18.14 5.80
C LEU A 232 -5.64 19.59 5.40
N TYR A 233 -4.37 19.98 5.41
CA TYR A 233 -3.96 21.34 5.04
C TYR A 233 -3.97 21.55 3.51
N SER A 234 -3.61 20.54 2.72
CA SER A 234 -3.77 20.60 1.26
C SER A 234 -5.23 20.83 0.83
N LYS A 235 -6.21 20.38 1.61
CA LYS A 235 -7.63 20.55 1.31
C LYS A 235 -8.03 22.02 1.18
N SER A 236 -7.45 22.92 1.98
CA SER A 236 -7.69 24.36 1.89
C SER A 236 -7.23 24.91 0.53
N PHE A 237 -6.00 24.54 0.08
CA PHE A 237 -5.49 24.92 -1.23
C PHE A 237 -6.35 24.40 -2.38
N ILE A 238 -6.82 23.15 -2.28
CA ILE A 238 -7.70 22.55 -3.29
C ILE A 238 -9.02 23.34 -3.38
N ASN A 239 -9.64 23.64 -2.24
CA ASN A 239 -10.94 24.33 -2.20
C ASN A 239 -10.86 25.80 -2.66
N THR A 240 -9.71 26.48 -2.43
CA THR A 240 -9.54 27.87 -2.86
C THR A 240 -9.09 27.99 -4.31
N SER A 241 -8.46 26.97 -4.87
CA SER A 241 -7.93 27.00 -6.24
C SER A 241 -8.96 26.59 -7.31
N PHE A 242 -10.04 25.89 -6.92
CA PHE A 242 -10.99 25.33 -7.87
C PHE A 242 -12.44 25.50 -7.39
N GLU A 243 -13.28 26.01 -8.28
CA GLU A 243 -14.75 26.11 -8.03
C GLU A 243 -15.43 24.74 -8.17
N ASN A 244 -14.93 23.89 -9.06
CA ASN A 244 -15.44 22.54 -9.29
C ASN A 244 -14.49 21.49 -8.71
N VAL A 245 -14.97 20.24 -8.59
CA VAL A 245 -14.15 19.12 -8.09
C VAL A 245 -13.00 18.83 -9.05
N PRO A 246 -11.74 19.17 -8.71
CA PRO A 246 -10.61 19.00 -9.62
C PRO A 246 -10.21 17.52 -9.77
N SER A 247 -9.58 17.22 -10.90
CA SER A 247 -8.87 15.97 -11.12
C SER A 247 -7.48 16.05 -10.50
N ILE A 248 -7.27 15.37 -9.36
CA ILE A 248 -6.02 15.45 -8.60
C ILE A 248 -5.24 14.15 -8.73
N LEU A 249 -3.95 14.26 -9.08
CA LEU A 249 -2.99 13.17 -9.01
C LEU A 249 -2.18 13.28 -7.72
N CYS A 250 -2.24 12.28 -6.85
CA CYS A 250 -1.39 12.20 -5.66
C CYS A 250 -0.15 11.34 -5.94
N VAL A 251 1.04 11.93 -5.80
CA VAL A 251 2.32 11.25 -6.01
C VAL A 251 3.03 11.06 -4.69
N THR A 252 3.39 9.80 -4.39
CA THR A 252 4.20 9.44 -3.23
C THR A 252 4.95 8.13 -3.51
N SER A 253 5.75 7.63 -2.56
CA SER A 253 6.47 6.36 -2.75
C SER A 253 5.51 5.17 -2.86
N GLN A 254 5.88 4.16 -3.65
CA GLN A 254 5.07 2.96 -3.89
C GLN A 254 4.59 2.25 -2.61
N PHE A 255 5.43 2.18 -1.58
CA PHE A 255 5.06 1.55 -0.30
C PHE A 255 4.06 2.39 0.50
N HIS A 256 3.98 3.70 0.23
CA HIS A 256 3.17 4.64 1.01
C HIS A 256 1.79 4.93 0.38
N ILE A 257 1.63 4.67 -0.91
CA ILE A 257 0.49 5.15 -1.69
C ILE A 257 -0.88 4.68 -1.18
N LEU A 258 -1.02 3.41 -0.77
CA LEU A 258 -2.29 2.89 -0.26
C LEU A 258 -2.69 3.57 1.06
N ARG A 259 -1.73 3.85 1.95
CA ARG A 259 -1.98 4.58 3.19
C ARG A 259 -2.32 6.05 2.93
N ALA A 260 -1.65 6.68 1.98
CA ALA A 260 -1.96 8.04 1.55
C ALA A 260 -3.39 8.14 0.98
N LEU A 261 -3.77 7.24 0.08
CA LEU A 261 -5.14 7.18 -0.48
C LEU A 261 -6.21 6.95 0.60
N ARG A 262 -5.89 6.20 1.65
CA ARG A 262 -6.80 6.02 2.79
C ARG A 262 -7.00 7.32 3.57
N PHE A 263 -5.98 8.13 3.77
CA PHE A 263 -6.13 9.45 4.41
C PHE A 263 -6.93 10.42 3.53
N ALA A 264 -6.66 10.46 2.23
CA ALA A 264 -7.46 11.24 1.28
C ALA A 264 -8.94 10.85 1.35
N GLN A 265 -9.25 9.54 1.37
CA GLN A 265 -10.61 9.02 1.50
C GLN A 265 -11.28 9.47 2.81
N LYS A 266 -10.57 9.43 3.95
CA LYS A 266 -11.09 9.89 5.25
C LYS A 266 -11.47 11.37 5.26
N LEU A 267 -10.76 12.18 4.48
CA LEU A 267 -10.97 13.62 4.36
C LEU A 267 -11.91 13.99 3.20
N ASN A 268 -12.49 12.99 2.52
CA ASN A 268 -13.34 13.17 1.33
C ASN A 268 -12.64 13.94 0.20
N ILE A 269 -11.34 13.71 0.02
CA ILE A 269 -10.56 14.25 -1.09
C ILE A 269 -10.43 13.17 -2.17
N LYS A 270 -10.98 13.44 -3.37
CA LYS A 270 -10.89 12.51 -4.50
C LYS A 270 -9.54 12.65 -5.20
N VAL A 271 -8.68 11.68 -5.06
CA VAL A 271 -7.36 11.67 -5.71
C VAL A 271 -7.10 10.35 -6.44
N ILE A 272 -6.34 10.42 -7.51
CA ILE A 272 -5.80 9.27 -8.22
C ILE A 272 -4.37 9.05 -7.74
N GLY A 273 -4.02 7.84 -7.29
CA GLY A 273 -2.69 7.55 -6.78
C GLY A 273 -1.68 7.22 -7.86
N LEU A 274 -0.44 7.64 -7.66
CA LEU A 274 0.73 7.24 -8.45
C LEU A 274 1.92 7.02 -7.52
N GLY A 275 2.56 5.84 -7.61
CA GLY A 275 3.74 5.50 -6.82
C GLY A 275 5.03 5.91 -7.52
N SER A 276 6.01 6.39 -6.77
CA SER A 276 7.39 6.49 -7.23
C SER A 276 8.22 5.29 -6.78
N SER A 277 9.30 5.00 -7.49
CA SER A 277 10.24 3.95 -7.10
C SER A 277 10.94 4.29 -5.78
N THR A 278 11.34 3.25 -5.06
CA THR A 278 12.03 3.39 -3.76
C THR A 278 13.31 2.57 -3.78
N PRO A 279 14.43 3.11 -3.28
CA PRO A 279 15.68 2.35 -3.16
C PRO A 279 15.49 1.06 -2.35
N TYR A 280 15.96 -0.08 -2.87
CA TYR A 280 15.72 -1.42 -2.30
C TYR A 280 16.20 -1.61 -0.86
N HIS A 281 17.19 -0.85 -0.43
CA HIS A 281 17.73 -0.96 0.94
C HIS A 281 16.78 -0.40 2.01
N PHE A 282 15.85 0.49 1.63
CA PHE A 282 14.79 0.99 2.50
C PHE A 282 13.46 0.26 2.31
N LEU A 283 13.24 -0.27 1.09
CA LEU A 283 11.92 -0.74 0.65
C LEU A 283 11.39 -1.88 1.53
N ASP A 284 12.22 -2.82 1.96
CA ASP A 284 11.81 -4.00 2.73
C ASP A 284 11.20 -3.64 4.10
N LYS A 285 11.81 -2.70 4.82
CA LYS A 285 11.29 -2.21 6.10
C LYS A 285 10.10 -1.27 5.91
N ALA A 286 10.17 -0.42 4.89
CA ALA A 286 9.11 0.54 4.58
C ALA A 286 7.80 -0.16 4.20
N LEU A 287 7.85 -1.22 3.37
CA LEU A 287 6.67 -2.01 3.01
C LEU A 287 5.98 -2.62 4.24
N LEU A 288 6.75 -3.22 5.15
CA LEU A 288 6.16 -3.82 6.35
C LEU A 288 5.56 -2.76 7.28
N ARG A 289 6.28 -1.65 7.54
CA ARG A 289 5.81 -0.55 8.38
C ARG A 289 4.51 0.06 7.85
N ASP A 290 4.47 0.36 6.55
CA ASP A 290 3.32 0.99 5.93
C ASP A 290 2.12 0.04 5.80
N PHE A 291 2.36 -1.26 5.60
CA PHE A 291 1.33 -2.29 5.66
C PHE A 291 0.67 -2.34 7.05
N LEU A 292 1.45 -2.42 8.12
CA LEU A 292 0.93 -2.43 9.49
C LEU A 292 0.19 -1.14 9.82
N ALA A 293 0.74 0.02 9.41
CA ALA A 293 0.09 1.31 9.60
C ALA A 293 -1.22 1.44 8.79
N LEU A 294 -1.32 0.83 7.61
CA LEU A 294 -2.55 0.80 6.82
C LEU A 294 -3.60 -0.10 7.49
N ILE A 295 -3.23 -1.31 7.94
CA ILE A 295 -4.14 -2.22 8.65
C ILE A 295 -4.69 -1.55 9.92
N TYR A 296 -3.86 -0.87 10.70
CA TYR A 296 -4.29 -0.14 11.89
C TYR A 296 -5.37 0.91 11.59
N GLN A 297 -5.41 1.48 10.39
CA GLN A 297 -6.46 2.41 9.98
C GLN A 297 -7.84 1.75 9.80
N TYR A 298 -7.88 0.42 9.69
CA TYR A 298 -9.08 -0.40 9.62
C TYR A 298 -9.30 -1.20 10.91
N LYS A 299 -8.82 -0.68 12.07
CA LYS A 299 -8.84 -1.35 13.36
C LYS A 299 -10.18 -1.98 13.74
N LEU A 300 -11.31 -1.31 13.49
CA LEU A 300 -12.63 -1.86 13.78
C LEU A 300 -12.90 -3.13 12.96
N LEU A 301 -12.69 -3.09 11.64
CA LEU A 301 -12.86 -4.24 10.76
C LEU A 301 -11.91 -5.38 11.14
N LEU A 302 -10.65 -5.03 11.46
CA LEU A 302 -9.66 -5.99 11.93
C LEU A 302 -10.10 -6.64 13.24
N THR A 303 -10.57 -5.88 14.23
CA THR A 303 -11.06 -6.42 15.51
C THR A 303 -12.23 -7.37 15.30
N LEU A 304 -13.21 -7.00 14.49
CA LEU A 304 -14.36 -7.87 14.16
C LEU A 304 -13.90 -9.18 13.50
N TYR A 305 -12.94 -9.10 12.58
CA TYR A 305 -12.37 -10.30 11.96
C TYR A 305 -11.62 -11.17 12.97
N LEU A 306 -10.76 -10.61 13.82
CA LEU A 306 -10.01 -11.34 14.84
C LEU A 306 -10.93 -12.05 15.83
N VAL A 307 -11.98 -11.38 16.28
CA VAL A 307 -13.01 -11.96 17.17
C VAL A 307 -13.78 -13.06 16.44
N GLY A 308 -14.18 -12.85 15.20
CA GLY A 308 -14.89 -13.87 14.40
C GLY A 308 -14.06 -15.14 14.21
N VAL A 309 -12.77 -15.00 13.86
CA VAL A 309 -11.85 -16.14 13.74
C VAL A 309 -11.63 -16.82 15.08
N PHE A 310 -11.57 -16.06 16.20
CA PHE A 310 -11.44 -16.61 17.55
C PHE A 310 -12.64 -17.51 17.92
N ILE A 311 -13.84 -16.97 17.76
CA ILE A 311 -15.07 -17.73 18.02
C ILE A 311 -15.13 -18.99 17.16
N ALA A 312 -14.84 -18.86 15.86
CA ALA A 312 -14.84 -19.98 14.93
C ALA A 312 -13.80 -21.05 15.29
N SER A 313 -12.58 -20.65 15.72
CA SER A 313 -11.52 -21.60 16.10
C SER A 313 -11.82 -22.38 17.38
N ILE A 314 -12.57 -21.78 18.32
CA ILE A 314 -13.05 -22.49 19.51
C ILE A 314 -14.23 -23.41 19.16
N TRP A 315 -15.17 -22.93 18.35
CA TRP A 315 -16.36 -23.70 17.93
C TRP A 315 -16.02 -25.02 17.24
N ILE A 316 -14.96 -25.05 16.46
CA ILE A 316 -14.53 -26.28 15.75
C ILE A 316 -13.98 -27.36 16.70
N LEU A 317 -13.52 -26.98 17.87
CA LEU A 317 -12.88 -27.88 18.83
C LEU A 317 -13.82 -28.32 19.94
N LEU A 318 -15.03 -27.76 20.02
CA LEU A 318 -16.14 -28.19 20.87
C LEU A 318 -16.99 -29.23 20.15
#